data_879a739a83436db7db9e8aa664a1caa6
#
_entry.id   879a739a83436db7db9e8aa664a1caa6
#
_cell.length_a   1.000
_cell.length_b   1.000
_cell.length_c   1.000
_cell.angle_alpha   90.00
_cell.angle_beta   90.00
_cell.angle_gamma   90.00
#
_symmetry.space_group_name_H-M   'P 1'
#
loop_
_entity.id
_entity.type
_entity.pdbx_description
1 polymer ?
#
loop_
_entity_poly.entity_id
_entity_poly.type
_entity_poly.pdbx_seq_one_letter_code
_entity_poly.pdbx_strand_id
1 'polypeptide(L)'
;KIGSEYICDGKAFKIVSIKEAIKCDDGNSIILITAIDYRSIYNQLSVYGYDMQRCISIDEIARNQLEISNYSDVIYESKDKLIPKKIHYAWFGKEKPDLIKKNIEHWKELCPDYEFYEWNDTNYDITKNKYMKEAYESKIWGFVSDYMRLDIIYKYGGIYLDTDIEMIKKPDELLYQKCFASFDATFVMNLGSGFGAVAGMDIIKELRDYYDTVSFVNKDGTYNKTSCNSHSYNVMKKYGVKVNDRLQNVHGMNIYPMIFQGACGHTNTIHVTNKTFWIHYGNLSWMTRELKNEQ
;
A
#
# COMPACT_ATOMS: atom_id res chain seq x y z
N LYS A 1 18.72 -3.33 16.53
CA LYS A 1 19.71 -4.36 16.95
C LYS A 1 19.55 -4.59 18.43
N ILE A 2 19.49 -5.85 18.89
CA ILE A 2 19.37 -6.18 20.32
C ILE A 2 20.51 -5.47 21.09
N GLY A 3 20.16 -4.86 22.23
CA GLY A 3 21.09 -4.11 23.09
C GLY A 3 21.29 -2.64 22.76
N SER A 4 20.78 -2.15 21.60
CA SER A 4 20.81 -0.72 21.29
C SER A 4 19.65 0.04 21.96
N GLU A 5 19.83 1.35 22.11
CA GLU A 5 18.80 2.26 22.58
C GLU A 5 18.15 2.99 21.40
N TYR A 6 16.86 3.23 21.52
CA TYR A 6 16.07 4.04 20.58
C TYR A 6 15.42 5.19 21.36
N ILE A 7 15.52 6.41 20.84
CA ILE A 7 14.93 7.59 21.48
C ILE A 7 13.69 8.00 20.69
N CYS A 8 12.54 8.05 21.37
CA CYS A 8 11.28 8.55 20.82
C CYS A 8 10.67 9.53 21.81
N ASP A 9 10.31 10.72 21.33
CA ASP A 9 9.74 11.82 22.14
C ASP A 9 10.55 12.12 23.42
N GLY A 10 11.88 12.10 23.30
CA GLY A 10 12.80 12.37 24.41
C GLY A 10 12.91 11.24 25.44
N LYS A 11 12.27 10.09 25.21
CA LYS A 11 12.39 8.90 26.07
C LYS A 11 13.28 7.86 25.41
N ALA A 12 14.17 7.28 26.18
CA ALA A 12 15.03 6.18 25.74
C ALA A 12 14.33 4.82 25.91
N PHE A 13 14.36 4.03 24.86
CA PHE A 13 13.84 2.65 24.84
C PHE A 13 14.96 1.69 24.51
N LYS A 14 15.14 0.65 25.30
CA LYS A 14 16.11 -0.39 25.04
C LYS A 14 15.55 -1.46 24.14
N ILE A 15 16.28 -1.81 23.08
CA ILE A 15 15.92 -2.96 22.22
C ILE A 15 16.44 -4.23 22.89
N VAL A 16 15.51 -5.09 23.29
CA VAL A 16 15.79 -6.37 23.96
C VAL A 16 15.26 -7.55 23.13
N SER A 17 15.76 -8.75 23.38
CA SER A 17 15.20 -9.97 22.82
C SER A 17 13.82 -10.29 23.44
N ILE A 18 12.98 -11.03 22.72
CA ILE A 18 11.68 -11.51 23.25
C ILE A 18 11.88 -12.25 24.59
N LYS A 19 12.91 -13.09 24.68
CA LYS A 19 13.23 -13.83 25.90
C LYS A 19 13.60 -12.93 27.09
N GLU A 20 14.25 -11.81 26.83
CA GLU A 20 14.58 -10.80 27.83
C GLU A 20 13.36 -9.98 28.23
N ALA A 21 12.54 -9.58 27.27
CA ALA A 21 11.30 -8.85 27.54
C ALA A 21 10.34 -9.67 28.43
N ILE A 22 10.18 -10.96 28.16
CA ILE A 22 9.33 -11.85 28.97
C ILE A 22 9.87 -12.00 30.41
N LYS A 23 11.20 -12.07 30.58
CA LYS A 23 11.79 -12.16 31.93
C LYS A 23 11.60 -10.89 32.77
N CYS A 24 11.48 -9.75 32.13
CA CYS A 24 11.26 -8.46 32.78
C CYS A 24 9.78 -8.12 32.95
N ASP A 25 8.88 -8.97 32.46
CA ASP A 25 7.45 -8.72 32.53
C ASP A 25 6.93 -8.87 33.94
N ASP A 26 6.27 -7.85 34.45
CA ASP A 26 5.71 -7.78 35.82
C ASP A 26 4.27 -8.32 35.94
N GLY A 27 3.74 -8.88 34.85
CA GLY A 27 2.35 -9.36 34.80
C GLY A 27 1.31 -8.28 34.45
N ASN A 28 1.70 -7.00 34.40
CA ASN A 28 0.80 -5.87 34.14
C ASN A 28 0.99 -5.24 32.76
N SER A 29 2.02 -5.67 32.02
CA SER A 29 2.35 -5.14 30.70
C SER A 29 1.57 -5.83 29.59
N ILE A 30 1.28 -5.10 28.52
CA ILE A 30 0.72 -5.62 27.26
C ILE A 30 1.80 -5.57 26.20
N ILE A 31 1.97 -6.64 25.44
CA ILE A 31 2.85 -6.65 24.26
C ILE A 31 2.06 -6.17 23.04
N LEU A 32 2.48 -5.05 22.47
CA LEU A 32 2.00 -4.59 21.19
C LEU A 32 2.92 -5.09 20.07
N ILE A 33 2.40 -5.96 19.21
CA ILE A 33 3.12 -6.49 18.05
C ILE A 33 2.89 -5.57 16.86
N THR A 34 3.94 -4.91 16.40
CA THR A 34 3.93 -3.97 15.28
C THR A 34 4.55 -4.54 14.01
N ALA A 35 5.04 -5.78 14.06
CA ALA A 35 5.68 -6.43 12.93
C ALA A 35 4.64 -7.01 11.96
N ILE A 36 4.98 -6.98 10.68
CA ILE A 36 4.18 -7.53 9.59
C ILE A 36 3.94 -9.04 9.79
N ASP A 37 4.98 -9.79 10.16
CA ASP A 37 4.87 -11.21 10.51
C ASP A 37 4.55 -11.39 12.01
N TYR A 38 3.37 -10.92 12.41
CA TYR A 38 2.92 -11.05 13.79
C TYR A 38 2.72 -12.51 14.22
N ARG A 39 2.38 -13.42 13.29
CA ARG A 39 2.16 -14.84 13.60
C ARG A 39 3.43 -15.53 14.07
N SER A 40 4.56 -15.24 13.43
CA SER A 40 5.86 -15.77 13.88
C SER A 40 6.19 -15.28 15.29
N ILE A 41 5.90 -14.02 15.60
CA ILE A 41 6.12 -13.45 16.93
C ILE A 41 5.14 -14.06 17.94
N TYR A 42 3.86 -14.22 17.59
CA TYR A 42 2.88 -14.92 18.43
C TYR A 42 3.34 -16.33 18.77
N ASN A 43 3.78 -17.10 17.77
CA ASN A 43 4.30 -18.45 17.98
C ASN A 43 5.51 -18.46 18.91
N GLN A 44 6.45 -17.53 18.73
CA GLN A 44 7.62 -17.42 19.62
C GLN A 44 7.21 -17.07 21.05
N LEU A 45 6.32 -16.12 21.25
CA LEU A 45 5.81 -15.74 22.58
C LEU A 45 5.11 -16.92 23.26
N SER A 46 4.27 -17.66 22.52
CA SER A 46 3.59 -18.85 23.01
C SER A 46 4.56 -19.95 23.42
N VAL A 47 5.60 -20.21 22.62
CA VAL A 47 6.66 -21.19 22.95
C VAL A 47 7.39 -20.81 24.24
N TYR A 48 7.56 -19.52 24.52
CA TYR A 48 8.16 -19.03 25.77
C TYR A 48 7.15 -18.99 26.96
N GLY A 49 5.90 -19.43 26.74
CA GLY A 49 4.87 -19.48 27.80
C GLY A 49 4.30 -18.13 28.18
N TYR A 50 4.39 -17.11 27.27
CA TYR A 50 3.77 -15.82 27.54
C TYR A 50 2.24 -15.91 27.48
N ASP A 51 1.56 -15.16 28.34
CA ASP A 51 0.10 -15.06 28.32
C ASP A 51 -0.37 -14.31 27.05
N MET A 52 -0.89 -15.08 26.10
CA MET A 52 -1.31 -14.56 24.80
C MET A 52 -2.50 -13.60 24.87
N GLN A 53 -3.28 -13.59 25.97
CA GLN A 53 -4.36 -12.60 26.18
C GLN A 53 -3.80 -11.20 26.41
N ARG A 54 -2.52 -11.10 26.71
CA ARG A 54 -1.79 -9.83 26.89
C ARG A 54 -1.00 -9.41 25.66
N CYS A 55 -1.21 -10.07 24.53
CA CYS A 55 -0.62 -9.72 23.24
C CYS A 55 -1.68 -9.12 22.34
N ILE A 56 -1.38 -7.97 21.78
CA ILE A 56 -2.22 -7.31 20.78
C ILE A 56 -1.38 -7.01 19.56
N SER A 57 -1.83 -7.43 18.39
CA SER A 57 -1.20 -7.01 17.13
C SER A 57 -1.83 -5.73 16.60
N ILE A 58 -1.07 -4.94 15.84
CA ILE A 58 -1.62 -3.80 15.07
C ILE A 58 -2.78 -4.26 14.19
N ASP A 59 -2.70 -5.46 13.63
CA ASP A 59 -3.77 -6.05 12.83
C ASP A 59 -5.07 -6.29 13.62
N GLU A 60 -4.96 -6.70 14.89
CA GLU A 60 -6.13 -6.85 15.77
C GLU A 60 -6.77 -5.50 16.08
N ILE A 61 -5.95 -4.49 16.37
CA ILE A 61 -6.42 -3.12 16.58
C ILE A 61 -7.11 -2.61 15.31
N ALA A 62 -6.51 -2.82 14.15
CA ALA A 62 -7.07 -2.43 12.87
C ALA A 62 -8.43 -3.10 12.62
N ARG A 63 -8.53 -4.41 12.85
CA ARG A 63 -9.79 -5.16 12.72
C ARG A 63 -10.88 -4.64 13.66
N ASN A 64 -10.55 -4.43 14.92
CA ASN A 64 -11.50 -3.90 15.89
C ASN A 64 -11.96 -2.49 15.55
N GLN A 65 -11.09 -1.67 14.96
CA GLN A 65 -11.49 -0.35 14.45
C GLN A 65 -12.39 -0.46 13.21
N LEU A 66 -12.16 -1.44 12.33
CA LEU A 66 -13.03 -1.71 11.19
C LEU A 66 -14.46 -2.08 11.62
N GLU A 67 -14.63 -2.78 12.73
CA GLU A 67 -15.95 -3.13 13.28
C GLU A 67 -16.65 -1.96 13.99
N ILE A 68 -15.90 -1.02 14.53
CA ILE A 68 -16.41 0.09 15.38
C ILE A 68 -16.65 1.38 14.58
N SER A 69 -16.01 1.56 13.41
CA SER A 69 -16.09 2.82 12.68
C SER A 69 -17.36 2.93 11.84
N ASN A 70 -18.11 4.01 12.03
CA ASN A 70 -19.07 4.50 11.04
C ASN A 70 -18.25 4.93 9.81
N TYR A 71 -18.13 4.04 8.83
CA TYR A 71 -17.39 4.31 7.59
C TYR A 71 -18.02 5.47 6.84
N SER A 72 -17.20 6.45 6.50
CA SER A 72 -17.61 7.56 5.66
C SER A 72 -18.10 7.06 4.30
N ASP A 73 -19.09 7.74 3.75
CA ASP A 73 -19.50 7.50 2.36
C ASP A 73 -18.46 8.07 1.38
N VAL A 74 -18.58 7.67 0.12
CA VAL A 74 -17.77 8.26 -0.95
C VAL A 74 -18.03 9.76 -1.03
N ILE A 75 -16.97 10.54 -1.22
CA ILE A 75 -17.06 11.99 -1.41
C ILE A 75 -17.50 12.29 -2.86
N TYR A 76 -18.57 13.06 -3.00
CA TYR A 76 -19.02 13.61 -4.27
C TYR A 76 -18.69 15.10 -4.33
N GLU A 77 -17.58 15.44 -5.02
CA GLU A 77 -17.16 16.84 -5.23
C GLU A 77 -17.90 17.49 -6.40
N SER A 78 -18.53 16.68 -7.24
CA SER A 78 -19.26 17.10 -8.44
C SER A 78 -20.50 16.27 -8.67
N LYS A 79 -21.45 16.79 -9.45
CA LYS A 79 -22.58 16.02 -9.99
C LYS A 79 -22.17 15.16 -11.20
N ASP A 80 -21.11 15.57 -11.88
CA ASP A 80 -20.55 14.88 -13.03
C ASP A 80 -19.29 14.12 -12.64
N LYS A 81 -18.99 13.03 -13.34
CA LYS A 81 -17.78 12.26 -13.16
C LYS A 81 -16.57 13.10 -13.61
N LEU A 82 -15.65 13.33 -12.69
CA LEU A 82 -14.43 14.12 -12.94
C LEU A 82 -13.29 13.22 -13.41
N ILE A 83 -13.08 12.09 -12.74
CA ILE A 83 -12.05 11.11 -13.12
C ILE A 83 -12.55 10.34 -14.35
N PRO A 84 -11.77 10.25 -15.43
CA PRO A 84 -12.17 9.53 -16.64
C PRO A 84 -12.28 8.02 -16.39
N LYS A 85 -13.17 7.35 -17.10
CA LYS A 85 -13.36 5.89 -17.07
C LYS A 85 -12.20 5.16 -17.74
N LYS A 86 -11.02 5.27 -17.15
CA LYS A 86 -9.79 4.63 -17.60
C LYS A 86 -9.19 3.83 -16.46
N ILE A 87 -8.87 2.57 -16.73
CA ILE A 87 -8.14 1.71 -15.80
C ILE A 87 -6.76 1.45 -16.41
N HIS A 88 -5.74 1.82 -15.65
CA HIS A 88 -4.34 1.63 -15.99
C HIS A 88 -3.74 0.56 -15.10
N TYR A 89 -2.93 -0.31 -15.67
CA TYR A 89 -2.16 -1.32 -14.95
C TYR A 89 -0.84 -1.58 -15.66
N ALA A 90 0.11 -2.18 -14.96
CA ALA A 90 1.43 -2.43 -15.50
C ALA A 90 1.82 -3.89 -15.41
N TRP A 91 2.54 -4.38 -16.42
CA TRP A 91 3.16 -5.69 -16.36
C TRP A 91 4.52 -5.67 -17.05
N PHE A 92 5.57 -6.00 -16.30
CA PHE A 92 6.94 -6.10 -16.80
C PHE A 92 7.49 -7.51 -16.66
N GLY A 93 8.42 -7.87 -17.53
CA GLY A 93 9.15 -9.12 -17.46
C GLY A 93 8.45 -10.27 -18.18
N LYS A 94 8.26 -11.40 -17.49
CA LYS A 94 7.77 -12.66 -18.08
C LYS A 94 6.27 -12.60 -18.43
N GLU A 95 5.79 -13.65 -19.10
CA GLU A 95 4.37 -13.86 -19.35
C GLU A 95 3.54 -13.76 -18.07
N LYS A 96 2.35 -13.13 -18.18
CA LYS A 96 1.41 -13.00 -17.07
C LYS A 96 0.90 -14.38 -16.62
N PRO A 97 0.94 -14.70 -15.33
CA PRO A 97 0.26 -15.87 -14.77
C PRO A 97 -1.24 -15.87 -15.06
N ASP A 98 -1.85 -17.04 -15.13
CA ASP A 98 -3.27 -17.19 -15.44
C ASP A 98 -4.19 -16.47 -14.44
N LEU A 99 -3.81 -16.42 -13.17
CA LEU A 99 -4.55 -15.68 -12.15
C LEU A 99 -4.61 -14.18 -12.48
N ILE A 100 -3.51 -13.60 -12.93
CA ILE A 100 -3.44 -12.18 -13.31
C ILE A 100 -4.29 -11.93 -14.57
N LYS A 101 -4.23 -12.83 -15.55
CA LYS A 101 -5.08 -12.74 -16.75
C LYS A 101 -6.57 -12.76 -16.37
N LYS A 102 -6.98 -13.69 -15.49
CA LYS A 102 -8.35 -13.79 -14.98
C LYS A 102 -8.81 -12.55 -14.23
N ASN A 103 -7.96 -11.96 -13.39
CA ASN A 103 -8.30 -10.71 -12.71
C ASN A 103 -8.60 -9.59 -13.71
N ILE A 104 -7.73 -9.43 -14.71
CA ILE A 104 -7.90 -8.38 -15.74
C ILE A 104 -9.16 -8.62 -16.58
N GLU A 105 -9.45 -9.86 -16.93
CA GLU A 105 -10.69 -10.23 -17.63
C GLU A 105 -11.91 -9.88 -16.78
N HIS A 106 -11.91 -10.24 -15.50
CA HIS A 106 -12.97 -9.91 -14.56
C HIS A 106 -13.19 -8.39 -14.42
N TRP A 107 -12.11 -7.58 -14.39
CA TRP A 107 -12.25 -6.13 -14.41
C TRP A 107 -13.00 -5.63 -15.65
N LYS A 108 -12.69 -6.19 -16.83
CA LYS A 108 -13.34 -5.83 -18.10
C LYS A 108 -14.81 -6.23 -18.13
N GLU A 109 -15.16 -7.37 -17.52
CA GLU A 109 -16.54 -7.82 -17.39
C GLU A 109 -17.35 -6.90 -16.47
N LEU A 110 -16.80 -6.49 -15.33
CA LEU A 110 -17.43 -5.56 -14.40
C LEU A 110 -17.53 -4.13 -14.94
N CYS A 111 -16.57 -3.72 -15.74
CA CYS A 111 -16.43 -2.34 -16.23
C CYS A 111 -16.40 -2.27 -17.77
N PRO A 112 -17.43 -2.76 -18.49
CA PRO A 112 -17.42 -2.86 -19.96
C PRO A 112 -17.41 -1.49 -20.67
N ASP A 113 -17.69 -0.42 -19.94
CA ASP A 113 -17.69 0.97 -20.40
C ASP A 113 -16.45 1.76 -19.98
N TYR A 114 -15.40 1.06 -19.48
CA TYR A 114 -14.11 1.63 -19.19
C TYR A 114 -13.10 1.29 -20.29
N GLU A 115 -12.15 2.20 -20.50
CA GLU A 115 -10.97 1.95 -21.31
C GLU A 115 -9.89 1.31 -20.44
N PHE A 116 -9.23 0.24 -20.94
CA PHE A 116 -8.18 -0.47 -20.24
C PHE A 116 -6.83 -0.26 -20.91
N TYR A 117 -5.83 0.17 -20.16
CA TYR A 117 -4.48 0.46 -20.63
C TYR A 117 -3.46 -0.42 -19.88
N GLU A 118 -2.87 -1.35 -20.63
CA GLU A 118 -1.73 -2.12 -20.16
C GLU A 118 -0.42 -1.39 -20.51
N TRP A 119 0.41 -1.17 -19.49
CA TRP A 119 1.69 -0.52 -19.63
C TRP A 119 2.85 -1.50 -19.44
N ASN A 120 3.87 -1.39 -20.31
CA ASN A 120 5.07 -2.21 -20.28
C ASN A 120 6.22 -1.48 -21.03
N ASP A 121 7.35 -2.15 -21.16
CA ASP A 121 8.55 -1.62 -21.81
C ASP A 121 8.44 -1.43 -23.32
N THR A 122 7.35 -1.87 -23.96
CA THR A 122 7.12 -1.65 -25.40
C THR A 122 6.35 -0.37 -25.68
N ASN A 123 5.59 0.15 -24.70
CA ASN A 123 4.71 1.30 -24.88
C ASN A 123 4.93 2.43 -23.84
N TYR A 124 5.88 2.25 -22.94
CA TYR A 124 6.28 3.26 -21.96
C TYR A 124 7.80 3.41 -21.90
N ASP A 125 8.28 4.66 -21.99
CA ASP A 125 9.70 4.97 -21.91
C ASP A 125 10.21 4.86 -20.46
N ILE A 126 10.86 3.73 -20.14
CA ILE A 126 11.43 3.44 -18.83
C ILE A 126 12.63 4.31 -18.47
N THR A 127 13.19 5.06 -19.42
CA THR A 127 14.37 5.93 -19.18
C THR A 127 14.00 7.31 -18.63
N LYS A 128 12.72 7.65 -18.58
CA LYS A 128 12.21 8.93 -18.08
C LYS A 128 12.63 9.27 -16.66
N ASN A 129 12.81 8.27 -15.83
CA ASN A 129 13.20 8.45 -14.44
C ASN A 129 14.31 7.48 -14.05
N LYS A 130 15.30 7.98 -13.31
CA LYS A 130 16.49 7.21 -12.92
C LYS A 130 16.13 6.02 -12.05
N TYR A 131 15.28 6.22 -11.03
CA TYR A 131 14.85 5.16 -10.12
C TYR A 131 14.18 4.01 -10.87
N MET A 132 13.22 4.35 -11.74
CA MET A 132 12.51 3.38 -12.57
C MET A 132 13.45 2.60 -13.50
N LYS A 133 14.39 3.30 -14.17
CA LYS A 133 15.38 2.67 -15.05
C LYS A 133 16.26 1.69 -14.27
N GLU A 134 16.79 2.09 -13.14
CA GLU A 134 17.63 1.25 -12.28
C GLU A 134 16.88 0.00 -11.78
N ALA A 135 15.61 0.14 -11.39
CA ALA A 135 14.76 -0.99 -11.01
C ALA A 135 14.53 -1.97 -12.18
N TYR A 136 14.29 -1.44 -13.38
CA TYR A 136 14.11 -2.22 -14.59
C TYR A 136 15.38 -3.01 -14.97
N GLU A 137 16.54 -2.35 -15.00
CA GLU A 137 17.84 -2.97 -15.29
C GLU A 137 18.20 -4.05 -14.26
N SER A 138 17.77 -3.86 -13.01
CA SER A 138 17.93 -4.83 -11.92
C SER A 138 16.89 -5.97 -11.97
N LYS A 139 15.92 -5.93 -12.88
CA LYS A 139 14.81 -6.91 -13.03
C LYS A 139 13.94 -7.06 -11.78
N ILE A 140 13.81 -5.98 -10.98
CA ILE A 140 12.97 -5.95 -9.79
C ILE A 140 11.67 -5.20 -10.14
N TRP A 141 10.80 -5.90 -10.84
CA TRP A 141 9.67 -5.36 -11.61
C TRP A 141 8.65 -4.57 -10.77
N GLY A 142 8.44 -4.94 -9.51
CA GLY A 142 7.49 -4.25 -8.64
C GLY A 142 7.84 -2.78 -8.42
N PHE A 143 9.14 -2.42 -8.38
CA PHE A 143 9.59 -1.03 -8.21
C PHE A 143 9.56 -0.21 -9.51
N VAL A 144 9.51 -0.88 -10.66
CA VAL A 144 9.41 -0.19 -11.97
C VAL A 144 8.11 0.59 -12.05
N SER A 145 7.01 0.01 -11.58
CA SER A 145 5.68 0.63 -11.64
C SER A 145 5.51 1.80 -10.66
N ASP A 146 6.37 1.98 -9.67
CA ASP A 146 6.19 2.99 -8.62
C ASP A 146 6.19 4.44 -9.16
N TYR A 147 7.15 4.76 -10.02
CA TYR A 147 7.16 6.05 -10.73
C TYR A 147 6.11 6.10 -11.82
N MET A 148 6.03 5.04 -12.63
CA MET A 148 5.20 4.99 -13.83
C MET A 148 3.73 5.19 -13.53
N ARG A 149 3.18 4.55 -12.46
CA ARG A 149 1.77 4.70 -12.06
C ARG A 149 1.39 6.16 -11.82
N LEU A 150 2.29 6.93 -11.23
CA LEU A 150 2.10 8.35 -10.95
C LEU A 150 2.19 9.22 -12.23
N ASP A 151 3.18 8.95 -13.10
CA ASP A 151 3.33 9.68 -14.37
C ASP A 151 2.13 9.47 -15.30
N ILE A 152 1.62 8.23 -15.36
CA ILE A 152 0.45 7.86 -16.16
C ILE A 152 -0.81 8.58 -15.65
N ILE A 153 -1.09 8.50 -14.36
CA ILE A 153 -2.27 9.15 -13.77
C ILE A 153 -2.15 10.67 -13.86
N TYR A 154 -0.96 11.24 -13.65
CA TYR A 154 -0.76 12.67 -13.86
C TYR A 154 -1.08 13.09 -15.30
N LYS A 155 -0.65 12.30 -16.29
CA LYS A 155 -0.79 12.63 -17.70
C LYS A 155 -2.19 12.38 -18.26
N TYR A 156 -2.81 11.28 -17.88
CA TYR A 156 -4.04 10.80 -18.54
C TYR A 156 -5.27 10.83 -17.63
N GLY A 157 -5.10 10.97 -16.32
CA GLY A 157 -6.16 10.72 -15.36
C GLY A 157 -6.61 9.25 -15.36
N GLY A 158 -7.63 8.92 -14.59
CA GLY A 158 -8.15 7.57 -14.47
C GLY A 158 -7.81 6.91 -13.14
N ILE A 159 -7.89 5.59 -13.12
CA ILE A 159 -7.60 4.75 -11.95
C ILE A 159 -6.42 3.84 -12.29
N TYR A 160 -5.44 3.77 -11.40
CA TYR A 160 -4.36 2.78 -11.49
C TYR A 160 -4.64 1.64 -10.50
N LEU A 161 -4.45 0.41 -10.95
CA LEU A 161 -4.59 -0.81 -10.15
C LEU A 161 -3.35 -1.69 -10.34
N ASP A 162 -2.82 -2.26 -9.26
CA ASP A 162 -1.86 -3.35 -9.36
C ASP A 162 -2.58 -4.64 -9.82
N THR A 163 -1.88 -5.52 -10.50
CA THR A 163 -2.50 -6.68 -11.18
C THR A 163 -2.91 -7.82 -10.24
N ASP A 164 -2.52 -7.76 -8.98
CA ASP A 164 -2.96 -8.68 -7.92
C ASP A 164 -4.20 -8.17 -7.16
N ILE A 165 -4.96 -7.27 -7.78
CA ILE A 165 -6.25 -6.78 -7.29
C ILE A 165 -7.39 -7.63 -7.85
N GLU A 166 -8.28 -8.05 -6.98
CA GLU A 166 -9.60 -8.58 -7.33
C GLU A 166 -10.65 -7.49 -7.16
N MET A 167 -11.29 -7.09 -8.25
CA MET A 167 -12.35 -6.07 -8.21
C MET A 167 -13.67 -6.69 -7.73
N ILE A 168 -14.28 -6.09 -6.70
CA ILE A 168 -15.55 -6.57 -6.11
C ILE A 168 -16.73 -5.83 -6.70
N LYS A 169 -16.60 -4.53 -6.93
CA LYS A 169 -17.64 -3.72 -7.57
C LYS A 169 -17.02 -2.65 -8.46
N LYS A 170 -17.84 -2.20 -9.43
CA LYS A 170 -17.48 -1.12 -10.35
C LYS A 170 -17.16 0.17 -9.59
N PRO A 171 -16.03 0.86 -9.87
CA PRO A 171 -15.60 2.02 -9.13
C PRO A 171 -16.26 3.34 -9.55
N ASP A 172 -17.46 3.29 -10.14
CA ASP A 172 -18.16 4.46 -10.67
C ASP A 172 -18.38 5.58 -9.64
N GLU A 173 -18.64 5.21 -8.38
CA GLU A 173 -18.83 6.16 -7.29
C GLU A 173 -17.57 6.99 -7.00
N LEU A 174 -16.39 6.41 -7.20
CA LEU A 174 -15.10 7.08 -6.97
C LEU A 174 -14.74 8.12 -8.03
N LEU A 175 -15.49 8.19 -9.13
CA LEU A 175 -15.19 9.10 -10.24
C LEU A 175 -15.69 10.54 -10.02
N TYR A 176 -16.54 10.79 -9.03
CA TYR A 176 -17.15 12.11 -8.78
C TYR A 176 -16.28 13.05 -7.94
N GLN A 177 -15.02 12.72 -7.77
CA GLN A 177 -14.03 13.49 -7.04
C GLN A 177 -12.76 13.68 -7.87
N LYS A 178 -11.89 14.63 -7.46
CA LYS A 178 -10.70 14.96 -8.24
C LYS A 178 -9.57 13.97 -8.05
N CYS A 179 -9.40 13.45 -6.83
CA CYS A 179 -8.32 12.52 -6.51
C CYS A 179 -8.68 11.67 -5.30
N PHE A 180 -8.36 10.39 -5.34
CA PHE A 180 -8.56 9.49 -4.22
C PHE A 180 -7.42 8.47 -4.09
N ALA A 181 -7.21 8.00 -2.87
CA ALA A 181 -6.43 6.84 -2.48
C ALA A 181 -7.07 6.19 -1.25
N SER A 182 -6.50 5.13 -0.73
CA SER A 182 -6.93 4.51 0.53
C SER A 182 -5.74 4.11 1.40
N PHE A 183 -6.00 3.95 2.69
CA PHE A 183 -5.04 3.35 3.60
C PHE A 183 -4.99 1.83 3.41
N ASP A 184 -3.86 1.23 3.76
CA ASP A 184 -3.73 -0.21 3.90
C ASP A 184 -3.76 -0.65 5.39
N ALA A 185 -3.56 -1.94 5.64
CA ALA A 185 -3.57 -2.50 6.98
C ALA A 185 -2.46 -1.95 7.90
N THR A 186 -1.50 -1.22 7.38
CA THR A 186 -0.46 -0.52 8.16
C THR A 186 -0.81 0.93 8.46
N PHE A 187 -2.04 1.35 8.11
CA PHE A 187 -2.53 2.72 8.21
C PHE A 187 -1.75 3.75 7.38
N VAL A 188 -0.95 3.28 6.44
CA VAL A 188 -0.25 4.13 5.48
C VAL A 188 -1.01 4.14 4.16
N MET A 189 -1.04 5.28 3.48
CA MET A 189 -1.64 5.39 2.16
C MET A 189 -0.94 4.46 1.17
N ASN A 190 -1.70 3.60 0.50
CA ASN A 190 -1.18 2.62 -0.44
C ASN A 190 -1.60 2.94 -1.87
N LEU A 191 -0.65 3.42 -2.68
CA LEU A 191 -0.88 3.70 -4.10
C LEU A 191 -0.80 2.43 -4.98
N GLY A 192 -0.23 1.33 -4.47
CA GLY A 192 -0.23 0.04 -5.16
C GLY A 192 -1.60 -0.63 -5.14
N SER A 193 -2.36 -0.44 -4.08
CA SER A 193 -3.68 -1.05 -3.91
C SER A 193 -4.81 -0.35 -4.67
N GLY A 194 -4.50 0.66 -5.46
CA GLY A 194 -5.45 1.42 -6.27
C GLY A 194 -5.62 2.87 -5.82
N PHE A 195 -5.52 3.76 -6.78
CA PHE A 195 -5.80 5.18 -6.62
C PHE A 195 -6.26 5.77 -7.94
N GLY A 196 -6.89 6.94 -7.90
CA GLY A 196 -7.32 7.60 -9.12
C GLY A 196 -7.29 9.12 -9.00
N ALA A 197 -7.14 9.79 -10.14
CA ALA A 197 -7.18 11.25 -10.21
C ALA A 197 -7.61 11.75 -11.58
N VAL A 198 -8.03 13.02 -11.63
CA VAL A 198 -8.05 13.78 -12.87
C VAL A 198 -6.62 14.05 -13.33
N ALA A 199 -6.42 14.21 -14.63
CA ALA A 199 -5.10 14.58 -15.16
C ALA A 199 -4.62 15.93 -14.60
N GLY A 200 -3.32 16.09 -14.41
CA GLY A 200 -2.69 17.34 -14.00
C GLY A 200 -2.81 17.68 -12.50
N MET A 201 -3.24 16.76 -11.63
CA MET A 201 -3.32 17.00 -10.18
C MET A 201 -1.94 17.28 -9.57
N ASP A 202 -1.82 18.40 -8.84
CA ASP A 202 -0.56 18.84 -8.22
C ASP A 202 0.01 17.79 -7.26
N ILE A 203 -0.83 17.18 -6.42
CA ILE A 203 -0.37 16.16 -5.48
C ILE A 203 0.20 14.93 -6.20
N ILE A 204 -0.37 14.52 -7.33
CA ILE A 204 0.15 13.42 -8.14
C ILE A 204 1.49 13.79 -8.76
N LYS A 205 1.62 15.05 -9.21
CA LYS A 205 2.90 15.58 -9.70
C LYS A 205 3.98 15.53 -8.63
N GLU A 206 3.68 15.97 -7.42
CA GLU A 206 4.66 15.98 -6.33
C GLU A 206 5.08 14.58 -5.88
N LEU A 207 4.14 13.65 -5.82
CA LEU A 207 4.41 12.24 -5.53
C LEU A 207 5.31 11.63 -6.60
N ARG A 208 5.09 11.97 -7.87
CA ARG A 208 5.92 11.53 -9.00
C ARG A 208 7.31 12.14 -8.94
N ASP A 209 7.39 13.48 -8.81
CA ASP A 209 8.64 14.23 -8.86
C ASP A 209 9.55 13.92 -7.65
N TYR A 210 8.99 13.39 -6.56
CA TYR A 210 9.77 12.87 -5.44
C TYR A 210 10.75 11.76 -5.88
N TYR A 211 10.38 10.94 -6.87
CA TYR A 211 11.25 9.89 -7.40
C TYR A 211 12.48 10.42 -8.16
N ASP A 212 12.51 11.71 -8.53
CA ASP A 212 13.71 12.36 -9.07
C ASP A 212 14.78 12.59 -7.98
N THR A 213 14.36 12.56 -6.70
CA THR A 213 15.26 12.77 -5.56
C THR A 213 15.83 11.47 -4.96
N VAL A 214 15.36 10.32 -5.42
CA VAL A 214 15.76 9.01 -4.91
C VAL A 214 16.36 8.14 -6.02
N SER A 215 17.26 7.23 -5.64
CA SER A 215 17.80 6.22 -6.55
C SER A 215 17.37 4.83 -6.08
N PHE A 216 17.17 3.90 -7.01
CA PHE A 216 16.90 2.51 -6.69
C PHE A 216 18.19 1.76 -6.33
N VAL A 217 19.29 2.08 -7.01
CA VAL A 217 20.62 1.54 -6.68
C VAL A 217 21.35 2.51 -5.77
N ASN A 218 21.74 2.06 -4.58
CA ASN A 218 22.50 2.80 -3.61
C ASN A 218 23.96 2.96 -4.06
N LYS A 219 24.70 3.88 -3.45
CA LYS A 219 26.13 4.12 -3.78
C LYS A 219 27.02 2.91 -3.53
N ASP A 220 26.65 2.03 -2.63
CA ASP A 220 27.34 0.78 -2.30
C ASP A 220 26.91 -0.41 -3.19
N GLY A 221 26.05 -0.18 -4.17
CA GLY A 221 25.53 -1.20 -5.08
C GLY A 221 24.35 -2.01 -4.54
N THR A 222 23.90 -1.78 -3.30
CA THR A 222 22.69 -2.39 -2.76
C THR A 222 21.42 -1.74 -3.32
N TYR A 223 20.28 -2.39 -3.16
CA TYR A 223 19.01 -1.87 -3.66
C TYR A 223 18.23 -1.13 -2.57
N ASN A 224 17.69 0.04 -2.93
CA ASN A 224 16.74 0.77 -2.12
C ASN A 224 15.36 0.10 -2.23
N LYS A 225 15.03 -0.73 -1.26
CA LYS A 225 13.76 -1.46 -1.19
C LYS A 225 12.69 -0.72 -0.36
N THR A 226 12.81 0.59 -0.19
CA THR A 226 11.78 1.41 0.43
C THR A 226 10.50 1.33 -0.39
N SER A 227 9.39 0.97 0.26
CA SER A 227 8.11 0.79 -0.42
C SER A 227 7.56 2.11 -0.99
N CYS A 228 6.74 2.03 -2.04
CA CYS A 228 6.03 3.19 -2.58
C CYS A 228 5.17 3.90 -1.50
N ASN A 229 4.64 3.16 -0.54
CA ASN A 229 3.87 3.69 0.58
C ASN A 229 4.73 4.60 1.48
N SER A 230 5.95 4.18 1.79
CA SER A 230 6.90 4.99 2.57
C SER A 230 7.34 6.23 1.81
N HIS A 231 7.60 6.12 0.50
CA HIS A 231 7.90 7.27 -0.35
C HIS A 231 6.73 8.25 -0.40
N SER A 232 5.51 7.76 -0.58
CA SER A 232 4.29 8.57 -0.58
C SER A 232 4.08 9.27 0.77
N TYR A 233 4.29 8.57 1.88
CA TYR A 233 4.21 9.16 3.21
C TYR A 233 5.22 10.31 3.40
N ASN A 234 6.45 10.16 2.89
CA ASN A 234 7.46 11.21 2.96
C ASN A 234 7.02 12.51 2.26
N VAL A 235 6.22 12.42 1.20
CA VAL A 235 5.61 13.58 0.54
C VAL A 235 4.42 14.10 1.35
N MET A 236 3.50 13.20 1.72
CA MET A 236 2.21 13.57 2.31
C MET A 236 2.32 14.14 3.74
N LYS A 237 3.34 13.75 4.51
CA LYS A 237 3.54 14.23 5.89
C LYS A 237 3.66 15.75 6.00
N LYS A 238 4.21 16.44 4.98
CA LYS A 238 4.30 17.91 4.96
C LYS A 238 2.93 18.59 4.88
N TYR A 239 1.93 17.88 4.40
CA TYR A 239 0.53 18.33 4.32
C TYR A 239 -0.34 17.83 5.48
N GLY A 240 0.29 17.22 6.50
CA GLY A 240 -0.39 16.82 7.73
C GLY A 240 -1.24 15.56 7.62
N VAL A 241 -0.89 14.62 6.70
CA VAL A 241 -1.54 13.31 6.66
C VAL A 241 -1.46 12.63 8.03
N LYS A 242 -2.59 12.10 8.49
CA LYS A 242 -2.68 11.37 9.77
C LYS A 242 -2.76 9.88 9.50
N VAL A 243 -1.98 9.11 10.25
CA VAL A 243 -1.96 7.64 10.17
C VAL A 243 -3.02 7.09 11.13
N ASN A 244 -4.30 7.07 10.70
CA ASN A 244 -5.42 6.79 11.60
C ASN A 244 -6.62 6.09 10.97
N ASP A 245 -6.48 5.55 9.78
CA ASP A 245 -7.54 4.85 9.03
C ASP A 245 -8.89 5.61 8.97
N ARG A 246 -8.85 6.93 8.94
CA ARG A 246 -10.05 7.76 8.82
C ARG A 246 -10.03 8.54 7.52
N LEU A 247 -11.23 8.73 6.93
CA LEU A 247 -11.36 9.59 5.77
C LEU A 247 -10.77 10.97 6.08
N GLN A 248 -9.88 11.42 5.22
CA GLN A 248 -9.27 12.74 5.29
C GLN A 248 -8.98 13.26 3.88
N ASN A 249 -9.10 14.58 3.73
CA ASN A 249 -8.64 15.27 2.53
C ASN A 249 -7.26 15.88 2.82
N VAL A 250 -6.26 15.46 2.05
CA VAL A 250 -4.89 15.96 2.18
C VAL A 250 -4.44 16.51 0.85
N HIS A 251 -4.26 17.81 0.77
CA HIS A 251 -3.83 18.53 -0.42
C HIS A 251 -4.65 18.17 -1.69
N GLY A 252 -5.97 18.05 -1.54
CA GLY A 252 -6.90 17.74 -2.62
C GLY A 252 -7.04 16.25 -2.96
N MET A 253 -6.39 15.36 -2.23
CA MET A 253 -6.59 13.92 -2.32
C MET A 253 -7.48 13.44 -1.17
N ASN A 254 -8.58 12.77 -1.48
CA ASN A 254 -9.42 12.08 -0.49
C ASN A 254 -8.80 10.72 -0.20
N ILE A 255 -8.34 10.50 1.03
CA ILE A 255 -7.75 9.24 1.47
C ILE A 255 -8.79 8.50 2.30
N TYR A 256 -9.25 7.37 1.78
CA TYR A 256 -10.30 6.56 2.38
C TYR A 256 -9.74 5.54 3.37
N PRO A 257 -10.57 5.10 4.33
CA PRO A 257 -10.23 3.97 5.19
C PRO A 257 -9.92 2.70 4.39
N MET A 258 -9.12 1.81 4.98
CA MET A 258 -8.67 0.55 4.35
C MET A 258 -9.83 -0.35 3.89
N ILE A 259 -11.02 -0.21 4.46
CA ILE A 259 -12.19 -0.98 4.07
C ILE A 259 -12.58 -0.80 2.60
N PHE A 260 -12.21 0.33 1.98
CA PHE A 260 -12.46 0.60 0.56
C PHE A 260 -11.68 -0.34 -0.36
N GLN A 261 -10.57 -0.89 0.11
CA GLN A 261 -9.75 -1.85 -0.61
C GLN A 261 -9.76 -3.27 0.00
N GLY A 262 -10.70 -3.60 0.87
CA GLY A 262 -10.86 -4.93 1.45
C GLY A 262 -9.56 -5.50 1.98
N ALA A 263 -8.81 -4.69 2.74
CA ALA A 263 -7.42 -4.91 3.06
C ALA A 263 -7.11 -6.37 3.39
N CYS A 264 -6.41 -7.02 2.49
CA CYS A 264 -5.88 -8.34 2.74
C CYS A 264 -4.48 -8.29 3.34
N GLY A 265 -3.79 -7.17 3.26
CA GLY A 265 -2.46 -6.97 3.77
C GLY A 265 -1.72 -8.25 4.19
N HIS A 266 -0.69 -8.11 4.97
CA HIS A 266 0.10 -9.25 5.49
C HIS A 266 -0.66 -10.17 6.47
N THR A 267 -1.93 -9.88 6.75
CA THR A 267 -2.74 -10.61 7.75
C THR A 267 -3.46 -11.83 7.20
N ASN A 268 -3.52 -11.98 5.86
CA ASN A 268 -4.38 -12.97 5.18
C ASN A 268 -5.86 -12.91 5.62
N THR A 269 -6.29 -11.80 6.21
CA THR A 269 -7.69 -11.59 6.60
C THR A 269 -8.32 -10.60 5.65
N ILE A 270 -9.35 -11.03 4.94
CA ILE A 270 -10.08 -10.22 3.98
C ILE A 270 -11.37 -9.76 4.65
N HIS A 271 -11.55 -8.44 4.74
CA HIS A 271 -12.80 -7.84 5.20
C HIS A 271 -13.50 -7.18 4.02
N VAL A 272 -14.59 -7.79 3.55
CA VAL A 272 -15.42 -7.26 2.47
C VAL A 272 -16.72 -6.74 3.05
N THR A 273 -17.06 -5.51 2.72
CA THR A 273 -18.33 -4.87 3.05
C THR A 273 -18.94 -4.25 1.81
N ASN A 274 -20.12 -3.63 1.94
CA ASN A 274 -20.72 -2.86 0.85
C ASN A 274 -19.91 -1.62 0.43
N LYS A 275 -18.93 -1.22 1.23
CA LYS A 275 -17.99 -0.11 0.95
C LYS A 275 -16.75 -0.56 0.17
N THR A 276 -16.46 -1.85 0.11
CA THR A 276 -15.26 -2.40 -0.52
C THR A 276 -15.40 -2.38 -2.05
N PHE A 277 -14.45 -1.78 -2.75
CA PHE A 277 -14.38 -1.74 -4.21
C PHE A 277 -13.56 -2.89 -4.79
N TRP A 278 -12.46 -3.24 -4.13
CA TRP A 278 -11.55 -4.31 -4.53
C TRP A 278 -10.78 -4.89 -3.34
N ILE A 279 -10.17 -6.03 -3.56
CA ILE A 279 -9.26 -6.69 -2.60
C ILE A 279 -7.86 -6.63 -3.20
N HIS A 280 -6.91 -6.10 -2.44
CA HIS A 280 -5.49 -6.14 -2.79
C HIS A 280 -4.81 -7.28 -2.04
N TYR A 281 -4.40 -8.31 -2.77
CA TYR A 281 -3.79 -9.50 -2.17
C TYR A 281 -2.34 -9.28 -1.70
N GLY A 282 -1.66 -8.25 -2.20
CA GLY A 282 -0.32 -7.89 -1.78
C GLY A 282 0.67 -9.04 -1.96
N ASN A 283 0.70 -9.65 -3.15
CA ASN A 283 1.49 -10.84 -3.44
C ASN A 283 3.01 -10.64 -3.29
N LEU A 284 3.45 -9.43 -2.89
CA LEU A 284 4.84 -9.09 -2.63
C LEU A 284 5.78 -9.55 -3.77
N SER A 285 5.32 -9.39 -5.02
CA SER A 285 6.05 -9.81 -6.22
C SER A 285 7.42 -9.12 -6.35
N TRP A 286 7.61 -8.02 -5.63
CA TRP A 286 8.86 -7.28 -5.52
C TRP A 286 9.85 -7.87 -4.52
N MET A 287 9.42 -8.82 -3.65
CA MET A 287 10.32 -9.52 -2.73
C MET A 287 11.02 -10.68 -3.43
N THR A 288 12.31 -10.81 -3.21
CA THR A 288 13.08 -11.96 -3.68
C THR A 288 12.64 -13.23 -2.93
N ARG A 289 12.88 -14.40 -3.55
CA ARG A 289 12.53 -15.72 -2.96
C ARG A 289 13.16 -15.94 -1.58
N GLU A 290 14.34 -15.37 -1.34
CA GLU A 290 15.05 -15.41 -0.04
C GLU A 290 14.28 -14.65 1.04
N LEU A 291 13.77 -13.44 0.74
CA LEU A 291 12.96 -12.66 1.69
C LEU A 291 11.57 -13.26 1.95
N LYS A 292 11.02 -14.04 1.00
CA LYS A 292 9.75 -14.77 1.20
C LYS A 292 9.88 -15.97 2.12
N ASN A 293 11.09 -16.53 2.25
CA ASN A 293 11.36 -17.67 3.12
C ASN A 293 11.78 -17.26 4.54
N GLU A 294 12.06 -15.98 4.78
CA GLU A 294 12.38 -15.42 6.09
C GLU A 294 11.15 -14.83 6.80
N GLN A 295 9.97 -14.88 6.19
CA GLN A 295 8.65 -14.54 6.73
C GLN A 295 7.86 -15.81 7.07
#